data_0399c2898fd105efb6c48b34bc4f28db
#
_entry.id   0399c2898fd105efb6c48b34bc4f28db
#
_cell.length_a   1.000
_cell.length_b   1.000
_cell.length_c   1.000
_cell.angle_alpha   90.00
_cell.angle_beta   90.00
_cell.angle_gamma   90.00
#
_symmetry.space_group_name_H-M   'P 1'
#
loop_
_entity.id
_entity.type
_entity.pdbx_description
1 polymer ?
#
loop_
_entity_poly.entity_id
_entity_poly.type
_entity_poly.pdbx_seq_one_letter_code
_entity_poly.pdbx_strand_id
1 'polypeptide(L)'
;DVYKRQVQEGDVITYHVPEPEVLEYVAEDIPLEIVYQDEDVAVVNKPQGMVVHPSAGHTNGTLVNALMYHIKDLSGINGVLRPGIVHRIDKDTSGLLMIAKNDDAHLALAQELKDKKSLRKYWAIVHGNLPNDRGVIEAPIGRSEKDRKKQAVTAKGKPAVTRFHVLERFGDYSLVELQLETGRTHQI
;
A
#
# COMPACT_ATOMS: atom_id res chain seq x y z
N ASP A 1 29.05 -21.15 -6.81
CA ASP A 1 27.95 -21.63 -7.62
C ASP A 1 27.05 -22.50 -6.81
N VAL A 2 26.04 -21.94 -6.21
CA VAL A 2 25.02 -22.65 -5.46
C VAL A 2 23.93 -23.02 -6.44
N TYR A 3 24.00 -24.23 -6.88
CA TYR A 3 23.17 -24.37 -7.85
C TYR A 3 22.43 -25.46 -8.06
N LYS A 4 21.37 -25.42 -8.32
CA LYS A 4 20.55 -26.21 -9.24
C LYS A 4 20.75 -27.73 -9.11
N ARG A 5 21.22 -28.20 -7.95
CA ARG A 5 21.13 -29.60 -7.59
C ARG A 5 19.67 -29.87 -7.26
N GLN A 6 18.99 -30.61 -8.10
CA GLN A 6 17.65 -31.09 -7.79
C GLN A 6 17.79 -32.26 -6.79
N VAL A 7 16.87 -32.30 -5.85
CA VAL A 7 16.73 -33.39 -4.89
C VAL A 7 16.45 -34.70 -5.64
N GLN A 8 17.06 -35.78 -5.18
CA GLN A 8 16.86 -37.12 -5.72
C GLN A 8 16.16 -38.00 -4.68
N GLU A 9 15.61 -39.13 -5.15
CA GLU A 9 15.03 -40.13 -4.25
C GLU A 9 16.11 -40.66 -3.29
N GLY A 10 15.80 -40.59 -1.99
CA GLY A 10 16.74 -40.95 -0.91
C GLY A 10 17.54 -39.81 -0.32
N ASP A 11 17.47 -38.59 -0.87
CA ASP A 11 18.08 -37.41 -0.26
C ASP A 11 17.37 -37.06 1.07
N VAL A 12 18.15 -36.89 2.12
CA VAL A 12 17.64 -36.40 3.42
C VAL A 12 17.84 -34.89 3.48
N ILE A 13 16.72 -34.14 3.65
CA ILE A 13 16.75 -32.69 3.81
C ILE A 13 16.50 -32.37 5.28
N THR A 14 17.50 -31.81 5.95
CA THR A 14 17.31 -31.24 7.29
C THR A 14 17.00 -29.78 7.17
N TYR A 15 15.85 -29.38 7.68
CA TYR A 15 15.39 -27.99 7.70
C TYR A 15 15.25 -27.52 9.14
N HIS A 16 15.94 -26.44 9.46
CA HIS A 16 15.82 -25.78 10.74
C HIS A 16 14.90 -24.56 10.55
N VAL A 17 13.75 -24.59 11.19
CA VAL A 17 12.86 -23.42 11.26
C VAL A 17 13.39 -22.53 12.38
N PRO A 18 13.97 -21.35 12.09
CA PRO A 18 14.31 -20.42 13.15
C PRO A 18 13.04 -20.02 13.89
N GLU A 19 13.14 -19.82 15.19
CA GLU A 19 12.05 -19.23 15.94
C GLU A 19 11.65 -17.91 15.30
N PRO A 20 10.34 -17.59 15.17
CA PRO A 20 9.91 -16.31 14.65
C PRO A 20 10.54 -15.20 15.50
N GLU A 21 11.32 -14.32 14.89
CA GLU A 21 11.73 -13.09 15.57
C GLU A 21 10.46 -12.33 15.93
N VAL A 22 10.26 -12.11 17.24
CA VAL A 22 9.20 -11.23 17.71
C VAL A 22 9.61 -9.83 17.28
N LEU A 23 9.09 -9.37 16.14
CA LEU A 23 9.26 -8.00 15.73
C LEU A 23 8.47 -7.13 16.70
N GLU A 24 9.11 -6.64 17.74
CA GLU A 24 8.56 -5.61 18.59
C GLU A 24 8.54 -4.30 17.78
N TYR A 25 7.34 -3.90 17.36
CA TYR A 25 7.17 -2.59 16.76
C TYR A 25 7.18 -1.55 17.87
N VAL A 26 8.18 -0.70 17.82
CA VAL A 26 8.37 0.38 18.78
C VAL A 26 7.56 1.59 18.32
N ALA A 27 6.80 2.18 19.24
CA ALA A 27 6.17 3.48 19.03
C ALA A 27 7.28 4.55 18.89
N GLU A 28 7.22 5.34 17.81
CA GLU A 28 8.21 6.36 17.53
C GLU A 28 7.56 7.74 17.45
N ASP A 29 8.17 8.74 18.07
CA ASP A 29 7.75 10.14 18.01
C ASP A 29 8.11 10.75 16.64
N ILE A 30 7.37 10.31 15.62
CA ILE A 30 7.49 10.81 14.26
C ILE A 30 6.36 11.79 14.03
N PRO A 31 6.62 13.03 13.59
CA PRO A 31 5.57 13.99 13.26
C PRO A 31 4.56 13.42 12.28
N LEU A 32 3.28 13.45 12.65
CA LEU A 32 2.18 12.95 11.84
C LEU A 32 1.01 13.92 11.87
N GLU A 33 0.55 14.34 10.69
CA GLU A 33 -0.62 15.18 10.55
C GLU A 33 -1.88 14.31 10.68
N ILE A 34 -2.61 14.45 11.79
CA ILE A 34 -3.92 13.85 12.00
C ILE A 34 -4.97 14.86 11.54
N VAL A 35 -5.58 14.61 10.38
CA VAL A 35 -6.54 15.51 9.73
C VAL A 35 -7.93 15.42 10.37
N TYR A 36 -8.28 14.23 10.86
CA TYR A 36 -9.53 13.95 11.55
C TYR A 36 -9.33 12.84 12.56
N GLN A 37 -10.04 12.90 13.67
CA GLN A 37 -10.09 11.81 14.66
C GLN A 37 -11.36 11.90 15.47
N ASP A 38 -11.99 10.73 15.69
CA ASP A 38 -13.08 10.53 16.67
C ASP A 38 -12.80 9.27 17.51
N GLU A 39 -13.83 8.66 18.10
CA GLU A 39 -13.71 7.46 18.92
C GLU A 39 -13.46 6.17 18.09
N ASP A 40 -13.86 6.16 16.82
CA ASP A 40 -13.83 4.98 15.96
C ASP A 40 -12.71 5.02 14.93
N VAL A 41 -12.43 6.18 14.36
CA VAL A 41 -11.51 6.33 13.23
C VAL A 41 -10.57 7.51 13.38
N ALA A 42 -9.43 7.44 12.72
CA ALA A 42 -8.58 8.58 12.44
C ALA A 42 -8.29 8.67 10.94
N VAL A 43 -8.07 9.88 10.45
CA VAL A 43 -7.58 10.14 9.09
C VAL A 43 -6.24 10.86 9.23
N VAL A 44 -5.21 10.29 8.65
CA VAL A 44 -3.86 10.85 8.69
C VAL A 44 -3.36 11.20 7.31
N ASN A 45 -2.60 12.28 7.21
CA ASN A 45 -1.91 12.67 5.99
C ASN A 45 -0.49 12.11 6.01
N LYS A 46 -0.27 11.00 5.28
CA LYS A 46 1.04 10.38 5.20
C LYS A 46 1.99 11.23 4.34
N PRO A 47 3.17 11.61 4.83
CA PRO A 47 4.16 12.29 4.00
C PRO A 47 4.74 11.36 2.93
N GLN A 48 5.27 11.96 1.85
CA GLN A 48 6.08 11.26 0.86
C GLN A 48 7.33 10.67 1.52
N GLY A 49 7.78 9.52 1.03
CA GLY A 49 8.98 8.84 1.53
C GLY A 49 8.73 7.91 2.73
N MET A 50 7.57 8.00 3.38
CA MET A 50 7.21 7.16 4.52
C MET A 50 6.54 5.85 4.05
N VAL A 51 7.03 4.71 4.55
CA VAL A 51 6.40 3.39 4.35
C VAL A 51 5.24 3.24 5.33
N VAL A 52 4.14 2.61 4.91
CA VAL A 52 2.96 2.46 5.78
C VAL A 52 3.23 1.50 6.94
N HIS A 53 3.82 0.34 6.69
CA HIS A 53 4.09 -0.66 7.72
C HIS A 53 5.47 -1.28 7.54
N PRO A 54 6.09 -1.75 8.63
CA PRO A 54 7.39 -2.37 8.58
C PRO A 54 7.46 -3.55 7.59
N SER A 55 8.59 -3.67 6.94
CA SER A 55 8.88 -4.72 5.97
C SER A 55 10.39 -4.94 5.87
N ALA A 56 10.82 -5.98 5.15
CA ALA A 56 12.25 -6.22 4.94
C ALA A 56 12.95 -4.96 4.40
N GLY A 57 13.96 -4.46 5.13
CA GLY A 57 14.69 -3.23 4.82
C GLY A 57 14.06 -1.92 5.35
N HIS A 58 12.90 -1.98 6.01
CA HIS A 58 12.25 -0.85 6.68
C HIS A 58 11.55 -1.34 7.95
N THR A 59 12.31 -1.53 9.01
CA THR A 59 11.80 -2.07 10.30
C THR A 59 11.26 -0.99 11.23
N ASN A 60 11.65 0.26 11.02
CA ASN A 60 11.30 1.44 11.82
C ASN A 60 11.02 2.64 10.89
N GLY A 61 10.67 3.77 11.46
CA GLY A 61 10.39 5.00 10.71
C GLY A 61 9.12 4.90 9.83
N THR A 62 8.18 4.01 10.15
CA THR A 62 6.99 3.76 9.34
C THR A 62 5.77 4.48 9.90
N LEU A 63 4.69 4.57 9.12
CA LEU A 63 3.42 5.12 9.59
C LEU A 63 2.91 4.36 10.82
N VAL A 64 3.05 3.03 10.87
CA VAL A 64 2.64 2.24 12.03
C VAL A 64 3.39 2.66 13.29
N ASN A 65 4.71 2.90 13.22
CA ASN A 65 5.50 3.36 14.36
C ASN A 65 4.98 4.73 14.87
N ALA A 66 4.69 5.67 13.97
CA ALA A 66 4.11 6.96 14.30
C ALA A 66 2.70 6.83 14.90
N LEU A 67 1.82 6.01 14.29
CA LEU A 67 0.47 5.77 14.80
C LEU A 67 0.46 5.21 16.22
N MET A 68 1.33 4.25 16.52
CA MET A 68 1.45 3.67 17.87
C MET A 68 1.88 4.69 18.91
N TYR A 69 2.60 5.73 18.52
CA TYR A 69 2.98 6.83 19.40
C TYR A 69 1.81 7.80 19.64
N HIS A 70 1.15 8.23 18.57
CA HIS A 70 0.15 9.29 18.61
C HIS A 70 -1.27 8.80 18.97
N ILE A 71 -1.62 7.55 18.65
CA ILE A 71 -2.96 6.98 18.83
C ILE A 71 -2.87 5.76 19.75
N LYS A 72 -3.55 5.80 20.90
CA LYS A 72 -3.42 4.76 21.95
C LYS A 72 -4.37 3.57 21.75
N ASP A 73 -5.46 3.76 21.03
CA ASP A 73 -6.59 2.85 20.89
C ASP A 73 -6.73 2.29 19.47
N LEU A 74 -5.61 1.86 18.87
CA LEU A 74 -5.61 1.26 17.54
C LEU A 74 -6.22 -0.15 17.53
N SER A 75 -7.03 -0.47 16.50
CA SER A 75 -7.55 -1.83 16.29
C SER A 75 -6.44 -2.86 16.17
N GLY A 76 -6.59 -3.97 16.86
CA GLY A 76 -5.65 -5.09 16.88
C GLY A 76 -5.94 -6.22 15.88
N ILE A 77 -6.98 -6.13 15.04
CA ILE A 77 -7.42 -7.23 14.15
C ILE A 77 -6.28 -7.78 13.27
N ASN A 78 -5.44 -6.90 12.72
CA ASN A 78 -4.30 -7.32 11.91
C ASN A 78 -3.06 -7.67 12.75
N GLY A 79 -3.26 -7.87 14.05
CA GLY A 79 -2.21 -8.18 15.02
C GLY A 79 -1.25 -7.02 15.25
N VAL A 80 -0.16 -7.30 15.97
CA VAL A 80 0.86 -6.31 16.33
C VAL A 80 1.53 -5.69 15.09
N LEU A 81 1.48 -6.39 13.96
CA LEU A 81 2.18 -5.98 12.73
C LEU A 81 1.54 -4.81 11.98
N ARG A 82 0.22 -4.60 12.12
CA ARG A 82 -0.52 -3.61 11.33
C ARG A 82 -1.70 -3.02 12.10
N PRO A 83 -1.50 -2.52 13.32
CA PRO A 83 -2.60 -2.02 14.13
C PRO A 83 -3.31 -0.88 13.40
N GLY A 84 -4.64 -0.97 13.31
CA GLY A 84 -5.50 0.04 12.70
C GLY A 84 -5.40 0.20 11.17
N ILE A 85 -4.50 -0.50 10.50
CA ILE A 85 -4.26 -0.34 9.05
C ILE A 85 -5.26 -1.15 8.24
N VAL A 86 -6.16 -0.48 7.53
CA VAL A 86 -7.17 -1.07 6.64
C VAL A 86 -6.78 -1.00 5.16
N HIS A 87 -5.94 -0.03 4.77
CA HIS A 87 -5.42 0.13 3.41
C HIS A 87 -4.04 0.77 3.41
N ARG A 88 -3.44 0.87 2.23
CA ARG A 88 -2.10 1.45 2.09
C ARG A 88 -1.97 2.25 0.81
N ILE A 89 -1.05 3.21 0.82
CA ILE A 89 -0.50 3.88 -0.35
C ILE A 89 1.01 3.62 -0.42
N ASP A 90 1.61 3.86 -1.55
CA ASP A 90 3.03 3.57 -1.76
C ASP A 90 3.94 4.53 -0.96
N LYS A 91 5.22 4.15 -0.80
CA LYS A 91 6.22 4.91 -0.04
C LYS A 91 6.27 6.38 -0.49
N ASP A 92 6.39 6.59 -1.80
CA ASP A 92 6.60 7.92 -2.37
C ASP A 92 5.29 8.65 -2.72
N THR A 93 4.14 8.04 -2.40
CA THR A 93 2.83 8.68 -2.48
C THR A 93 2.50 9.33 -1.14
N SER A 94 2.19 10.62 -1.16
CA SER A 94 1.62 11.34 -0.01
C SER A 94 0.09 11.28 -0.05
N GLY A 95 -0.56 11.52 1.08
CA GLY A 95 -2.01 11.68 1.14
C GLY A 95 -2.69 10.92 2.27
N LEU A 96 -4.01 10.89 2.20
CA LEU A 96 -4.88 10.48 3.30
C LEU A 96 -4.99 8.96 3.43
N LEU A 97 -4.88 8.49 4.67
CA LEU A 97 -5.20 7.12 5.05
C LEU A 97 -6.22 7.11 6.18
N MET A 98 -7.19 6.20 6.07
CA MET A 98 -8.13 5.89 7.14
C MET A 98 -7.50 4.85 8.08
N ILE A 99 -7.61 5.11 9.36
CA ILE A 99 -7.06 4.29 10.44
C ILE A 99 -8.21 3.89 11.35
N ALA A 100 -8.34 2.60 11.64
CA ALA A 100 -9.33 2.07 12.57
C ALA A 100 -8.80 2.12 14.00
N LYS A 101 -9.55 2.71 14.93
CA LYS A 101 -9.19 2.80 16.35
C LYS A 101 -9.74 1.63 17.17
N ASN A 102 -10.77 0.97 16.68
CA ASN A 102 -11.33 -0.24 17.29
C ASN A 102 -11.65 -1.30 16.22
N ASP A 103 -12.02 -2.49 16.68
CA ASP A 103 -12.19 -3.65 15.80
C ASP A 103 -13.47 -3.55 14.96
N ASP A 104 -14.54 -2.94 15.47
CA ASP A 104 -15.79 -2.72 14.72
C ASP A 104 -15.57 -1.76 13.56
N ALA A 105 -14.89 -0.64 13.80
CA ALA A 105 -14.48 0.30 12.76
C ALA A 105 -13.56 -0.38 11.73
N HIS A 106 -12.65 -1.24 12.17
CA HIS A 106 -11.77 -1.98 11.27
C HIS A 106 -12.55 -2.87 10.31
N LEU A 107 -13.48 -3.65 10.83
CA LEU A 107 -14.33 -4.53 10.01
C LEU A 107 -15.21 -3.73 9.05
N ALA A 108 -15.80 -2.64 9.52
CA ALA A 108 -16.63 -1.76 8.70
C ALA A 108 -15.83 -1.15 7.54
N LEU A 109 -14.68 -0.52 7.82
CA LEU A 109 -13.82 0.07 6.81
C LEU A 109 -13.27 -0.96 5.82
N ALA A 110 -12.87 -2.14 6.30
CA ALA A 110 -12.39 -3.22 5.43
C ALA A 110 -13.50 -3.70 4.48
N GLN A 111 -14.75 -3.81 4.97
CA GLN A 111 -15.89 -4.18 4.14
C GLN A 111 -16.22 -3.10 3.10
N GLU A 112 -16.22 -1.82 3.48
CA GLU A 112 -16.41 -0.68 2.56
C GLU A 112 -15.39 -0.66 1.41
N LEU A 113 -14.11 -0.92 1.75
CA LEU A 113 -13.03 -1.02 0.77
C LEU A 113 -13.22 -2.22 -0.17
N LYS A 114 -13.66 -3.36 0.37
CA LYS A 114 -13.95 -4.59 -0.39
C LYS A 114 -15.13 -4.37 -1.35
N ASP A 115 -16.18 -3.70 -0.88
CA ASP A 115 -17.37 -3.38 -1.67
C ASP A 115 -17.15 -2.23 -2.65
N LYS A 116 -15.93 -1.66 -2.68
CA LYS A 116 -15.56 -0.52 -3.54
C LYS A 116 -16.43 0.73 -3.32
N LYS A 117 -16.97 0.90 -2.12
CA LYS A 117 -17.74 2.08 -1.76
C LYS A 117 -16.87 3.30 -1.48
N SER A 118 -15.62 3.06 -1.03
CA SER A 118 -14.64 4.13 -0.82
C SER A 118 -14.10 4.65 -2.14
N LEU A 119 -14.20 5.96 -2.35
CA LEU A 119 -13.61 6.62 -3.51
C LEU A 119 -12.12 6.88 -3.27
N ARG A 120 -11.25 6.23 -4.06
CA ARG A 120 -9.80 6.41 -4.00
C ARG A 120 -9.36 7.29 -5.16
N LYS A 121 -9.16 8.57 -4.85
CA LYS A 121 -8.72 9.58 -5.81
C LYS A 121 -7.29 9.99 -5.55
N TYR A 122 -6.56 10.19 -6.63
CA TYR A 122 -5.16 10.60 -6.62
C TYR A 122 -4.94 11.70 -7.64
N TRP A 123 -3.97 12.56 -7.40
CA TRP A 123 -3.41 13.44 -8.40
C TRP A 123 -2.01 13.00 -8.72
N ALA A 124 -1.67 13.00 -10.00
CA ALA A 124 -0.33 12.66 -10.48
C ALA A 124 0.09 13.57 -11.62
N ILE A 125 1.37 13.92 -11.62
CA ILE A 125 2.02 14.52 -12.78
C ILE A 125 2.63 13.38 -13.59
N VAL A 126 2.22 13.25 -14.84
CA VAL A 126 2.69 12.22 -15.77
C VAL A 126 3.46 12.84 -16.92
N HIS A 127 4.43 12.09 -17.45
CA HIS A 127 5.13 12.49 -18.67
C HIS A 127 4.20 12.41 -19.89
N GLY A 128 4.28 13.38 -20.76
CA GLY A 128 3.54 13.45 -21.99
C GLY A 128 2.11 13.96 -21.83
N ASN A 129 1.39 13.91 -22.94
CA ASN A 129 -0.01 14.31 -23.01
C ASN A 129 -0.90 13.13 -23.36
N LEU A 130 -1.89 12.90 -22.53
CA LEU A 130 -2.94 11.92 -22.83
C LEU A 130 -3.80 12.46 -23.99
N PRO A 131 -4.17 11.62 -24.97
CA PRO A 131 -4.90 12.07 -26.17
C PRO A 131 -6.32 12.56 -25.84
N ASN A 132 -6.93 12.03 -24.80
CA ASN A 132 -8.28 12.39 -24.35
C ASN A 132 -8.24 13.02 -22.98
N ASP A 133 -9.21 13.89 -22.67
CA ASP A 133 -9.32 14.51 -21.35
C ASP A 133 -9.80 13.54 -20.27
N ARG A 134 -10.52 12.50 -20.68
CA ARG A 134 -11.03 11.47 -19.77
C ARG A 134 -10.95 10.09 -20.44
N GLY A 135 -10.78 9.07 -19.61
CA GLY A 135 -10.79 7.70 -20.08
C GLY A 135 -10.67 6.68 -18.96
N VAL A 136 -10.62 5.43 -19.36
CA VAL A 136 -10.44 4.27 -18.50
C VAL A 136 -9.25 3.48 -19.00
N ILE A 137 -8.35 3.15 -18.08
CA ILE A 137 -7.21 2.27 -18.35
C ILE A 137 -7.53 0.92 -17.72
N GLU A 138 -7.67 -0.10 -18.55
CA GLU A 138 -7.90 -1.48 -18.13
C GLU A 138 -6.73 -2.32 -18.60
N ALA A 139 -5.90 -2.76 -17.64
CA ALA A 139 -4.76 -3.61 -17.96
C ALA A 139 -4.35 -4.46 -16.75
N PRO A 140 -4.03 -5.75 -16.93
CA PRO A 140 -3.61 -6.59 -15.81
C PRO A 140 -2.21 -6.19 -15.31
N ILE A 141 -2.07 -5.99 -13.99
CA ILE A 141 -0.80 -5.61 -13.34
C ILE A 141 -0.26 -6.79 -12.54
N GLY A 142 1.02 -7.06 -12.72
CA GLY A 142 1.75 -8.09 -12.00
C GLY A 142 3.24 -7.80 -11.95
N ARG A 143 4.01 -8.71 -11.34
CA ARG A 143 5.47 -8.56 -11.29
C ARG A 143 6.07 -8.63 -12.68
N SER A 144 6.98 -7.71 -12.98
CA SER A 144 7.71 -7.72 -14.26
C SER A 144 8.51 -9.01 -14.41
N GLU A 145 8.44 -9.62 -15.59
CA GLU A 145 9.25 -10.82 -15.92
C GLU A 145 10.73 -10.46 -16.11
N LYS A 146 11.04 -9.21 -16.47
CA LYS A 146 12.41 -8.72 -16.67
C LYS A 146 13.05 -8.27 -15.36
N ASP A 147 12.29 -7.65 -14.47
CA ASP A 147 12.78 -7.15 -13.18
C ASP A 147 11.73 -7.41 -12.10
N ARG A 148 11.95 -8.43 -11.29
CA ARG A 148 11.03 -8.85 -10.23
C ARG A 148 10.79 -7.82 -9.11
N LYS A 149 11.60 -6.75 -9.07
CA LYS A 149 11.38 -5.63 -8.13
C LYS A 149 10.32 -4.65 -8.63
N LYS A 150 10.00 -4.68 -9.92
CA LYS A 150 9.03 -3.78 -10.57
C LYS A 150 7.69 -4.46 -10.83
N GLN A 151 6.64 -3.64 -10.90
CA GLN A 151 5.34 -4.03 -11.44
C GLN A 151 5.29 -3.64 -12.92
N ALA A 152 4.50 -4.38 -13.69
CA ALA A 152 4.31 -4.12 -15.11
C ALA A 152 2.92 -4.62 -15.55
N VAL A 153 2.47 -4.13 -16.69
CA VAL A 153 1.35 -4.74 -17.40
C VAL A 153 1.81 -6.09 -17.96
N THR A 154 1.15 -7.16 -17.54
CA THR A 154 1.49 -8.53 -17.94
C THR A 154 0.25 -9.42 -17.96
N ALA A 155 0.16 -10.33 -18.91
CA ALA A 155 -0.97 -11.26 -19.03
C ALA A 155 -1.18 -12.14 -17.77
N LYS A 156 -0.11 -12.38 -16.99
CA LYS A 156 -0.18 -13.10 -15.72
C LYS A 156 -0.58 -12.21 -14.54
N GLY A 157 -0.80 -10.92 -14.78
CA GLY A 157 -1.17 -9.94 -13.76
C GLY A 157 -2.62 -10.10 -13.31
N LYS A 158 -2.95 -9.38 -12.23
CA LYS A 158 -4.33 -9.26 -11.75
C LYS A 158 -5.02 -8.10 -12.47
N PRO A 159 -6.31 -8.22 -12.86
CA PRO A 159 -7.06 -7.14 -13.47
C PRO A 159 -6.95 -5.84 -12.68
N ALA A 160 -6.67 -4.74 -13.36
CA ALA A 160 -6.59 -3.41 -12.76
C ALA A 160 -7.34 -2.40 -13.64
N VAL A 161 -8.09 -1.51 -12.99
CA VAL A 161 -8.92 -0.49 -13.63
C VAL A 161 -8.68 0.84 -12.96
N THR A 162 -8.30 1.83 -13.76
CA THR A 162 -8.07 3.22 -13.34
C THR A 162 -8.83 4.16 -14.27
N ARG A 163 -9.70 5.01 -13.72
CA ARG A 163 -10.29 6.13 -14.47
C ARG A 163 -9.38 7.34 -14.35
N PHE A 164 -9.24 8.09 -15.42
CA PHE A 164 -8.46 9.32 -15.41
C PHE A 164 -9.25 10.52 -15.94
N HIS A 165 -8.88 11.69 -15.45
CA HIS A 165 -9.33 13.00 -15.93
C HIS A 165 -8.11 13.94 -15.98
N VAL A 166 -7.78 14.45 -17.15
CA VAL A 166 -6.70 15.43 -17.31
C VAL A 166 -7.20 16.77 -16.77
N LEU A 167 -6.50 17.28 -15.76
CA LEU A 167 -6.82 18.57 -15.13
C LEU A 167 -6.11 19.70 -15.85
N GLU A 168 -4.83 19.48 -16.24
CA GLU A 168 -4.02 20.49 -16.89
C GLU A 168 -2.90 19.85 -17.72
N ARG A 169 -2.49 20.52 -18.83
CA ARG A 169 -1.38 20.11 -19.69
C ARG A 169 -0.29 21.16 -19.69
N PHE A 170 0.94 20.76 -19.43
CA PHE A 170 2.12 21.63 -19.31
C PHE A 170 3.16 21.39 -20.43
N GLY A 171 2.73 21.09 -21.63
CA GLY A 171 3.63 20.70 -22.73
C GLY A 171 4.06 19.24 -22.61
N ASP A 172 5.20 18.98 -22.00
CA ASP A 172 5.76 17.63 -21.86
C ASP A 172 5.19 16.84 -20.65
N TYR A 173 4.30 17.43 -19.89
CA TYR A 173 3.68 16.83 -18.69
C TYR A 173 2.18 17.13 -18.63
N SER A 174 1.47 16.30 -17.93
CA SER A 174 0.05 16.52 -17.62
C SER A 174 -0.22 16.25 -16.14
N LEU A 175 -1.04 17.12 -15.53
CA LEU A 175 -1.64 16.86 -14.22
C LEU A 175 -2.93 16.07 -14.44
N VAL A 176 -3.05 14.92 -13.80
CA VAL A 176 -4.21 14.03 -13.96
C VAL A 176 -4.82 13.69 -12.60
N GLU A 177 -6.14 13.69 -12.53
CA GLU A 177 -6.90 13.06 -11.46
C GLU A 177 -7.12 11.60 -11.86
N LEU A 178 -6.85 10.70 -10.92
CA LEU A 178 -6.97 9.26 -11.10
C LEU A 178 -7.93 8.72 -10.05
N GLN A 179 -8.91 7.92 -10.50
CA GLN A 179 -9.83 7.22 -9.60
C GLN A 179 -9.64 5.71 -9.77
N LEU A 180 -9.31 5.05 -8.67
CA LEU A 180 -9.06 3.61 -8.67
C LEU A 180 -10.33 2.80 -8.43
N GLU A 181 -10.65 1.86 -9.33
CA GLU A 181 -11.61 0.79 -9.09
C GLU A 181 -10.97 -0.45 -8.47
N THR A 182 -9.67 -0.62 -8.64
CA THR A 182 -8.84 -1.68 -8.08
C THR A 182 -7.64 -1.05 -7.38
N GLY A 183 -6.97 -1.79 -6.48
CA GLY A 183 -5.79 -1.30 -5.75
C GLY A 183 -4.63 -2.29 -5.89
N ARG A 184 -3.98 -2.33 -7.07
CA ARG A 184 -2.78 -3.15 -7.26
C ARG A 184 -1.55 -2.37 -6.83
N THR A 185 -0.50 -3.09 -6.45
CA THR A 185 0.79 -2.49 -6.11
C THR A 185 1.30 -1.69 -7.31
N HIS A 186 1.70 -0.44 -7.08
CA HIS A 186 2.19 0.51 -8.11
C HIS A 186 1.20 0.72 -9.27
N GLN A 187 -0.10 0.73 -9.00
CA GLN A 187 -1.11 0.91 -10.04
C GLN A 187 -1.15 2.35 -10.58
N ILE A 188 -0.79 3.35 -9.76
CA ILE A 188 -0.64 4.75 -10.12
C ILE A 188 0.81 5.05 -10.51
#